data_f48adc0689ec2187e0ccafd79f6816f3
#
_entry.id   f48adc0689ec2187e0ccafd79f6816f3
#
_cell.length_a   1.000
_cell.length_b   1.000
_cell.length_c   1.000
_cell.angle_alpha   90.00
_cell.angle_beta   90.00
_cell.angle_gamma   90.00
#
_symmetry.space_group_name_H-M   'P 1'
#
loop_
_entity.id
_entity.type
_entity.pdbx_description
1 polymer ?
#
loop_
_entity_poly.entity_id
_entity_poly.type
_entity_poly.pdbx_seq_one_letter_code
_entity_poly.pdbx_strand_id
1 'polypeptide(L)'
;VVKWNEIDRSKEYVTEWLPKEKNNIALIYAVGNIMPGKSKKGPSGSTIMGDETIKNAIKSAREDEKIDAIILRIDSGGGSAFASDQMWHEIELTTNNPDSTKNKPFIASMSSVAASGGYYIACQADKIIANETTITGSIGVIGLNFNTSKFWRQFGINKEVVVKEGDHADFYTTSRLRNDSE
;
A
#
# COMPACT_ATOMS: atom_id res chain seq x y z
N VAL A 1 30.01 13.33 22.74
CA VAL A 1 29.53 11.96 22.38
C VAL A 1 29.67 11.12 23.65
N VAL A 2 28.52 10.74 24.24
CA VAL A 2 28.49 9.86 25.42
C VAL A 2 28.57 8.41 24.94
N LYS A 3 29.44 7.61 25.50
CA LYS A 3 29.55 6.20 25.17
C LYS A 3 28.34 5.45 25.73
N TRP A 4 27.86 4.43 25.02
CA TRP A 4 26.64 3.68 25.36
C TRP A 4 26.68 3.06 26.77
N ASN A 5 27.85 2.66 27.26
CA ASN A 5 28.06 2.13 28.61
C ASN A 5 28.10 3.19 29.71
N GLU A 6 28.14 4.47 29.34
CA GLU A 6 28.15 5.62 30.26
C GLU A 6 26.75 6.25 30.43
N ILE A 7 25.74 5.70 29.74
CA ILE A 7 24.37 6.18 29.86
C ILE A 7 23.74 5.70 31.16
N ASP A 8 23.52 6.65 32.07
CA ASP A 8 22.74 6.38 33.27
C ASP A 8 21.24 6.32 32.90
N ARG A 9 20.70 5.12 32.85
CA ARG A 9 19.30 4.88 32.49
C ARG A 9 18.30 5.35 33.56
N SER A 10 18.75 5.75 34.70
CA SER A 10 17.91 6.36 35.75
C SER A 10 17.70 7.86 35.56
N LYS A 11 18.47 8.47 34.66
CA LYS A 11 18.37 9.90 34.35
C LYS A 11 17.54 10.12 33.09
N GLU A 12 16.57 11.01 33.20
CA GLU A 12 15.86 11.56 32.05
C GLU A 12 16.78 12.56 31.34
N TYR A 13 17.28 12.20 30.16
CA TYR A 13 18.08 13.11 29.33
C TYR A 13 17.16 14.01 28.53
N VAL A 14 17.02 15.26 29.00
CA VAL A 14 16.32 16.29 28.24
C VAL A 14 17.29 16.85 27.21
N THR A 15 16.96 16.66 25.93
CA THR A 15 17.73 17.25 24.82
C THR A 15 17.29 18.70 24.62
N GLU A 16 18.18 19.67 24.85
CA GLU A 16 17.89 21.11 24.72
C GLU A 16 17.52 21.52 23.27
N TRP A 17 17.78 20.66 22.31
CA TRP A 17 17.46 20.89 20.90
C TRP A 17 16.07 20.34 20.45
N LEU A 18 15.26 19.85 21.37
CA LEU A 18 13.86 19.60 21.09
C LEU A 18 13.16 20.95 20.87
N PRO A 19 12.52 21.16 19.70
CA PRO A 19 11.78 22.39 19.47
C PRO A 19 10.72 22.57 20.56
N LYS A 20 10.52 23.83 20.99
CA LYS A 20 9.49 24.16 21.98
C LYS A 20 8.07 23.87 21.49
N GLU A 21 7.89 23.84 20.19
CA GLU A 21 6.63 23.48 19.52
C GLU A 21 6.61 21.97 19.31
N LYS A 22 5.62 21.30 19.86
CA LYS A 22 5.42 19.87 19.71
C LYS A 22 4.62 19.64 18.44
N ASN A 23 5.30 19.46 17.32
CA ASN A 23 4.67 18.94 16.12
C ASN A 23 4.42 17.44 16.29
N ASN A 24 3.20 17.02 16.12
CA ASN A 24 2.83 15.61 16.19
C ASN A 24 2.82 15.02 14.79
N ILE A 25 3.58 13.97 14.60
CA ILE A 25 3.69 13.26 13.31
C ILE A 25 3.10 11.86 13.48
N ALA A 26 2.14 11.52 12.63
CA ALA A 26 1.64 10.16 12.55
C ALA A 26 2.60 9.28 11.74
N LEU A 27 3.12 8.23 12.36
CA LEU A 27 3.92 7.21 11.68
C LEU A 27 3.06 5.97 11.45
N ILE A 28 2.77 5.68 10.18
CA ILE A 28 1.95 4.54 9.76
C ILE A 28 2.85 3.51 9.09
N TYR A 29 2.78 2.25 9.53
CA TYR A 29 3.53 1.15 8.96
C TYR A 29 2.72 0.40 7.91
N ALA A 30 3.19 0.42 6.68
CA ALA A 30 2.64 -0.30 5.53
C ALA A 30 3.57 -1.47 5.18
N VAL A 31 3.41 -2.58 5.88
CA VAL A 31 4.34 -3.72 5.83
C VAL A 31 3.63 -4.99 5.38
N GLY A 32 4.22 -5.69 4.41
CA GLY A 32 3.77 -7.00 3.94
C GLY A 32 3.06 -6.97 2.59
N ASN A 33 2.42 -8.09 2.24
CA ASN A 33 1.71 -8.24 0.98
C ASN A 33 0.36 -7.51 1.01
N ILE A 34 0.09 -6.71 -0.02
CA ILE A 34 -1.13 -5.90 -0.12
C ILE A 34 -2.32 -6.79 -0.52
N MET A 35 -3.36 -6.77 0.29
CA MET A 35 -4.59 -7.54 0.06
C MET A 35 -5.82 -6.70 0.46
N PRO A 36 -6.99 -6.97 -0.13
CA PRO A 36 -8.24 -6.38 0.34
C PRO A 36 -8.58 -6.77 1.79
N GLY A 37 -9.18 -5.83 2.53
CA GLY A 37 -9.69 -6.03 3.88
C GLY A 37 -8.74 -5.61 4.98
N LYS A 38 -8.84 -6.24 6.16
CA LYS A 38 -8.04 -5.90 7.34
C LYS A 38 -6.67 -6.56 7.34
N SER A 39 -5.68 -5.86 7.89
CA SER A 39 -4.34 -6.43 8.11
C SER A 39 -4.39 -7.63 9.07
N LYS A 40 -3.61 -8.65 8.77
CA LYS A 40 -3.55 -9.90 9.56
C LYS A 40 -2.23 -10.64 9.38
N LYS A 41 -1.96 -11.60 10.24
CA LYS A 41 -0.89 -12.57 10.02
C LYS A 41 -1.40 -13.69 9.10
N GLY A 42 -0.62 -14.02 8.09
CA GLY A 42 -0.87 -15.16 7.22
C GLY A 42 -0.49 -16.49 7.87
N PRO A 43 -0.87 -17.63 7.26
CA PRO A 43 -0.63 -18.98 7.81
C PRO A 43 0.85 -19.29 8.06
N SER A 44 1.75 -18.72 7.26
CA SER A 44 3.22 -18.89 7.38
C SER A 44 3.88 -17.85 8.29
N GLY A 45 3.11 -17.06 9.05
CA GLY A 45 3.62 -15.94 9.84
C GLY A 45 3.93 -14.69 9.01
N SER A 46 3.72 -14.73 7.69
CA SER A 46 3.86 -13.56 6.81
C SER A 46 2.89 -12.45 7.22
N THR A 47 3.28 -11.20 6.97
CA THR A 47 2.38 -10.07 7.22
C THR A 47 1.54 -9.79 5.98
N ILE A 48 0.22 -9.74 6.16
CA ILE A 48 -0.73 -9.29 5.16
C ILE A 48 -1.15 -7.88 5.53
N MET A 49 -0.85 -6.95 4.64
CA MET A 49 -1.26 -5.55 4.74
C MET A 49 -2.63 -5.39 4.09
N GLY A 50 -3.64 -5.12 4.90
CA GLY A 50 -5.00 -4.88 4.44
C GLY A 50 -5.25 -3.41 4.17
N ASP A 51 -5.86 -3.11 3.01
CA ASP A 51 -6.16 -1.73 2.62
C ASP A 51 -7.09 -1.02 3.61
N GLU A 52 -8.08 -1.71 4.18
CA GLU A 52 -8.97 -1.12 5.18
C GLU A 52 -8.20 -0.61 6.41
N THR A 53 -7.19 -1.35 6.87
CA THR A 53 -6.40 -0.96 8.03
C THR A 53 -5.59 0.29 7.74
N ILE A 54 -4.91 0.32 6.58
CA ILE A 54 -4.05 1.44 6.20
C ILE A 54 -4.87 2.68 5.88
N LYS A 55 -5.96 2.55 5.10
CA LYS A 55 -6.87 3.65 4.80
C LYS A 55 -7.44 4.30 6.06
N ASN A 56 -7.92 3.48 7.00
CA ASN A 56 -8.47 3.99 8.25
C ASN A 56 -7.41 4.70 9.09
N ALA A 57 -6.17 4.21 9.10
CA ALA A 57 -5.07 4.88 9.79
C ALA A 57 -4.73 6.24 9.17
N ILE A 58 -4.64 6.31 7.83
CA ILE A 58 -4.39 7.56 7.10
C ILE A 58 -5.54 8.55 7.32
N LYS A 59 -6.78 8.09 7.16
CA LYS A 59 -7.98 8.91 7.38
C LYS A 59 -8.01 9.48 8.81
N SER A 60 -7.80 8.64 9.82
CA SER A 60 -7.78 9.08 11.21
C SER A 60 -6.69 10.12 11.46
N ALA A 61 -5.49 9.93 10.90
CA ALA A 61 -4.39 10.89 11.02
C ALA A 61 -4.68 12.20 10.27
N ARG A 62 -5.36 12.14 9.11
CA ARG A 62 -5.79 13.32 8.37
C ARG A 62 -6.83 14.14 9.15
N GLU A 63 -7.80 13.48 9.77
CA GLU A 63 -8.91 14.10 10.47
C GLU A 63 -8.57 14.58 11.89
N ASP A 64 -7.46 14.12 12.48
CA ASP A 64 -7.01 14.56 13.80
C ASP A 64 -6.26 15.90 13.71
N GLU A 65 -6.87 16.97 14.22
CA GLU A 65 -6.27 18.32 14.26
C GLU A 65 -4.93 18.40 15.01
N LYS A 66 -4.64 17.43 15.85
CA LYS A 66 -3.37 17.38 16.60
C LYS A 66 -2.21 16.81 15.78
N ILE A 67 -2.48 16.21 14.64
CA ILE A 67 -1.47 15.63 13.75
C ILE A 67 -1.11 16.65 12.68
N ASP A 68 0.16 17.02 12.61
CA ASP A 68 0.67 18.04 11.70
C ASP A 68 1.19 17.45 10.37
N ALA A 69 1.63 16.20 10.37
CA ALA A 69 2.16 15.51 9.19
C ALA A 69 2.02 13.99 9.31
N ILE A 70 2.08 13.29 8.17
CA ILE A 70 1.98 11.83 8.12
C ILE A 70 3.22 11.26 7.45
N ILE A 71 3.79 10.22 8.04
CA ILE A 71 4.85 9.41 7.44
C ILE A 71 4.30 8.00 7.21
N LEU A 72 4.29 7.55 5.97
CA LEU A 72 3.99 6.17 5.60
C LEU A 72 5.29 5.40 5.43
N ARG A 73 5.60 4.51 6.37
CA ARG A 73 6.78 3.64 6.30
C ARG A 73 6.42 2.36 5.56
N ILE A 74 6.98 2.18 4.36
CA ILE A 74 6.61 1.12 3.42
C ILE A 74 7.69 0.04 3.39
N ASP A 75 7.27 -1.21 3.60
CA ASP A 75 8.08 -2.41 3.35
C ASP A 75 7.20 -3.47 2.69
N SER A 76 7.03 -3.35 1.37
CA SER A 76 6.07 -4.14 0.60
C SER A 76 6.52 -4.35 -0.84
N GLY A 77 6.48 -5.59 -1.29
CA GLY A 77 6.64 -5.95 -2.71
C GLY A 77 5.38 -5.69 -3.56
N GLY A 78 4.31 -5.16 -2.95
CA GLY A 78 3.03 -4.94 -3.61
C GLY A 78 1.99 -6.00 -3.30
N GLY A 79 1.08 -6.24 -4.25
CA GLY A 79 -0.03 -7.20 -4.12
C GLY A 79 -1.22 -6.79 -4.96
N SER A 80 -2.42 -6.77 -4.37
CA SER A 80 -3.65 -6.41 -5.07
C SER A 80 -3.60 -4.96 -5.59
N ALA A 81 -3.73 -4.80 -6.91
CA ALA A 81 -3.81 -3.49 -7.55
C ALA A 81 -5.00 -2.67 -7.02
N PHE A 82 -6.17 -3.32 -6.88
CA PHE A 82 -7.36 -2.68 -6.33
C PHE A 82 -7.15 -2.16 -4.90
N ALA A 83 -6.55 -2.98 -4.02
CA ALA A 83 -6.28 -2.56 -2.65
C ALA A 83 -5.24 -1.42 -2.60
N SER A 84 -4.25 -1.43 -3.50
CA SER A 84 -3.27 -0.35 -3.63
C SER A 84 -3.92 0.96 -4.08
N ASP A 85 -4.82 0.89 -5.06
CA ASP A 85 -5.59 2.03 -5.55
C ASP A 85 -6.45 2.67 -4.45
N GLN A 86 -7.12 1.85 -3.66
CA GLN A 86 -7.91 2.32 -2.52
C GLN A 86 -7.07 3.05 -1.47
N MET A 87 -5.85 2.58 -1.19
CA MET A 87 -4.91 3.27 -0.30
C MET A 87 -4.36 4.55 -0.93
N TRP A 88 -3.99 4.50 -2.21
CA TRP A 88 -3.53 5.66 -2.98
C TRP A 88 -4.57 6.80 -2.96
N HIS A 89 -5.84 6.48 -3.18
CA HIS A 89 -6.91 7.47 -3.14
C HIS A 89 -7.04 8.15 -1.76
N GLU A 90 -6.85 7.42 -0.67
CA GLU A 90 -6.87 8.01 0.66
C GLU A 90 -5.68 8.96 0.90
N ILE A 91 -4.52 8.66 0.29
CA ILE A 91 -3.35 9.54 0.31
C ILE A 91 -3.61 10.78 -0.54
N GLU A 92 -4.23 10.63 -1.72
CA GLU A 92 -4.64 11.75 -2.56
C GLU A 92 -5.57 12.72 -1.81
N LEU A 93 -6.58 12.19 -1.11
CA LEU A 93 -7.47 13.00 -0.26
C LEU A 93 -6.74 13.70 0.89
N THR A 94 -5.55 13.25 1.23
CA THR A 94 -4.72 13.86 2.29
C THR A 94 -3.83 14.96 1.74
N THR A 95 -3.28 14.79 0.53
CA THR A 95 -2.34 15.73 -0.11
C THR A 95 -3.04 16.76 -0.98
N ASN A 96 -4.14 16.39 -1.63
CA ASN A 96 -4.88 17.19 -2.60
C ASN A 96 -6.38 17.32 -2.24
N ASN A 97 -6.69 17.56 -0.98
CA ASN A 97 -8.08 17.76 -0.58
C ASN A 97 -8.67 18.99 -1.29
N PRO A 98 -9.91 18.94 -1.81
CA PRO A 98 -10.62 20.12 -2.33
C PRO A 98 -10.66 21.29 -1.35
N ASP A 99 -10.73 21.01 -0.06
CA ASP A 99 -10.50 21.97 1.02
C ASP A 99 -9.02 21.94 1.40
N SER A 100 -8.24 22.83 0.81
CA SER A 100 -6.79 22.90 1.01
C SER A 100 -6.37 23.11 2.48
N THR A 101 -7.27 23.58 3.33
CA THR A 101 -6.99 23.74 4.78
C THR A 101 -6.87 22.39 5.49
N LYS A 102 -7.31 21.30 4.87
CA LYS A 102 -7.23 19.93 5.39
C LYS A 102 -6.06 19.13 4.84
N ASN A 103 -5.28 19.72 3.93
CA ASN A 103 -4.08 19.08 3.41
C ASN A 103 -3.05 18.93 4.53
N LYS A 104 -2.43 17.75 4.59
CA LYS A 104 -1.32 17.50 5.51
C LYS A 104 -0.10 17.03 4.74
N PRO A 105 1.10 17.50 5.09
CA PRO A 105 2.33 16.97 4.55
C PRO A 105 2.39 15.45 4.69
N PHE A 106 2.62 14.76 3.57
CA PHE A 106 2.64 13.31 3.52
C PHE A 106 3.98 12.83 2.95
N ILE A 107 4.70 12.03 3.69
CA ILE A 107 6.01 11.52 3.31
C ILE A 107 5.94 9.99 3.20
N ALA A 108 6.34 9.44 2.06
CA ALA A 108 6.58 8.02 1.91
C ALA A 108 8.05 7.70 2.23
N SER A 109 8.26 6.88 3.24
CA SER A 109 9.58 6.39 3.63
C SER A 109 9.71 4.92 3.27
N MET A 110 10.48 4.62 2.22
CA MET A 110 10.69 3.25 1.75
C MET A 110 11.72 2.53 2.62
N SER A 111 11.43 1.27 2.95
CA SER A 111 12.33 0.37 3.68
C SER A 111 13.16 -0.46 2.72
N SER A 112 13.26 -1.77 2.96
CA SER A 112 14.01 -2.68 2.09
C SER A 112 13.35 -2.84 0.72
N VAL A 113 12.00 -2.89 0.70
CA VAL A 113 11.24 -3.05 -0.54
C VAL A 113 10.05 -2.09 -0.54
N ALA A 114 9.84 -1.39 -1.66
CA ALA A 114 8.63 -0.62 -1.94
C ALA A 114 8.36 -0.67 -3.44
N ALA A 115 7.86 -1.81 -3.92
CA ALA A 115 7.73 -2.11 -5.35
C ALA A 115 6.29 -2.44 -5.73
N SER A 116 5.96 -2.30 -7.04
CA SER A 116 4.62 -2.57 -7.56
C SER A 116 3.55 -1.81 -6.76
N GLY A 117 2.57 -2.48 -6.15
CA GLY A 117 1.60 -1.85 -5.26
C GLY A 117 2.21 -1.04 -4.11
N GLY A 118 3.40 -1.44 -3.60
CA GLY A 118 4.15 -0.68 -2.60
C GLY A 118 4.69 0.65 -3.13
N TYR A 119 5.09 0.70 -4.41
CA TYR A 119 5.41 1.94 -5.09
C TYR A 119 4.15 2.76 -5.40
N TYR A 120 3.05 2.09 -5.78
CA TYR A 120 1.78 2.74 -6.08
C TYR A 120 1.28 3.58 -4.90
N ILE A 121 1.31 3.04 -3.67
CA ILE A 121 0.92 3.79 -2.49
C ILE A 121 1.92 4.89 -2.08
N ALA A 122 3.14 4.88 -2.63
CA ALA A 122 4.14 5.90 -2.36
C ALA A 122 4.05 7.08 -3.34
N CYS A 123 3.60 6.85 -4.58
CA CYS A 123 3.77 7.82 -5.68
C CYS A 123 2.98 9.12 -5.50
N GLN A 124 1.95 9.14 -4.64
CA GLN A 124 1.14 10.32 -4.33
C GLN A 124 1.70 11.16 -3.17
N ALA A 125 2.72 10.69 -2.48
CA ALA A 125 3.31 11.43 -1.37
C ALA A 125 4.00 12.72 -1.85
N ASP A 126 3.97 13.77 -1.04
CA ASP A 126 4.68 15.03 -1.31
C ASP A 126 6.19 14.83 -1.42
N LYS A 127 6.72 13.86 -0.68
CA LYS A 127 8.13 13.44 -0.75
C LYS A 127 8.25 11.93 -0.59
N ILE A 128 9.14 11.35 -1.40
CA ILE A 128 9.52 9.94 -1.31
C ILE A 128 10.99 9.88 -0.87
N ILE A 129 11.25 9.11 0.17
CA ILE A 129 12.58 8.87 0.71
C ILE A 129 12.89 7.39 0.60
N ALA A 130 13.99 7.04 -0.05
CA ALA A 130 14.49 5.69 -0.21
C ALA A 130 15.98 5.63 0.07
N ASN A 131 16.48 4.50 0.53
CA ASN A 131 17.91 4.24 0.60
C ASN A 131 18.44 3.75 -0.75
N GLU A 132 19.73 3.85 -0.98
CA GLU A 132 20.38 3.37 -2.21
C GLU A 132 20.16 1.86 -2.46
N THR A 133 19.94 1.09 -1.39
CA THR A 133 19.69 -0.36 -1.43
C THR A 133 18.22 -0.74 -1.48
N THR A 134 17.31 0.23 -1.48
CA THR A 134 15.86 -0.04 -1.54
C THR A 134 15.48 -0.61 -2.90
N ILE A 135 14.82 -1.76 -2.90
CA ILE A 135 14.20 -2.33 -4.11
C ILE A 135 12.88 -1.62 -4.34
N THR A 136 12.78 -0.88 -5.44
CA THR A 136 11.58 -0.09 -5.76
C THR A 136 11.23 -0.12 -7.24
N GLY A 137 10.19 0.62 -7.64
CA GLY A 137 9.69 0.62 -9.01
C GLY A 137 8.78 -0.57 -9.29
N SER A 138 9.14 -1.44 -10.26
CA SER A 138 8.28 -2.54 -10.74
C SER A 138 6.86 -2.06 -11.07
N ILE A 139 6.79 -0.98 -11.84
CA ILE A 139 5.53 -0.31 -12.21
C ILE A 139 4.82 -1.15 -13.27
N GLY A 140 3.72 -1.81 -12.89
CA GLY A 140 2.94 -2.63 -13.79
C GLY A 140 1.96 -3.53 -13.04
N VAL A 141 1.07 -4.16 -13.81
CA VAL A 141 0.09 -5.12 -13.30
C VAL A 141 0.26 -6.45 -14.04
N ILE A 142 0.37 -7.53 -13.28
CA ILE A 142 0.43 -8.88 -13.84
C ILE A 142 -0.94 -9.53 -13.61
N GLY A 143 -1.58 -9.93 -14.69
CA GLY A 143 -2.80 -10.73 -14.67
C GLY A 143 -2.52 -12.17 -15.12
N LEU A 144 -2.99 -13.14 -14.36
CA LEU A 144 -2.96 -14.55 -14.76
C LEU A 144 -4.37 -15.01 -15.11
N ASN A 145 -4.52 -15.58 -16.29
CA ASN A 145 -5.77 -16.20 -16.73
C ASN A 145 -5.52 -17.66 -17.07
N PHE A 146 -6.28 -18.56 -16.45
CA PHE A 146 -6.20 -20.00 -16.70
C PHE A 146 -7.38 -20.47 -17.53
N ASN A 147 -7.10 -21.07 -18.69
CA ASN A 147 -8.16 -21.75 -19.44
C ASN A 147 -8.43 -23.13 -18.81
N THR A 148 -9.58 -23.27 -18.18
CA THR A 148 -9.99 -24.50 -17.49
C THR A 148 -11.02 -25.31 -18.26
N SER A 149 -11.35 -24.95 -19.51
CA SER A 149 -12.41 -25.59 -20.29
C SER A 149 -12.17 -27.08 -20.49
N LYS A 150 -10.93 -27.50 -20.81
CA LYS A 150 -10.58 -28.92 -20.99
C LYS A 150 -10.74 -29.74 -19.69
N PHE A 151 -10.41 -29.15 -18.55
CA PHE A 151 -10.59 -29.79 -17.26
C PHE A 151 -12.07 -30.05 -16.98
N TRP A 152 -12.93 -29.08 -17.14
CA TRP A 152 -14.36 -29.22 -16.86
C TRP A 152 -15.07 -30.19 -17.80
N ARG A 153 -14.64 -30.24 -19.07
CA ARG A 153 -15.18 -31.19 -20.04
C ARG A 153 -14.99 -32.67 -19.64
N GLN A 154 -13.93 -32.99 -18.90
CA GLN A 154 -13.71 -34.35 -18.38
C GLN A 154 -14.81 -34.79 -17.41
N PHE A 155 -15.47 -33.84 -16.76
CA PHE A 155 -16.60 -34.09 -15.85
C PHE A 155 -17.96 -33.86 -16.52
N GLY A 156 -18.00 -33.74 -17.85
CA GLY A 156 -19.23 -33.49 -18.59
C GLY A 156 -19.79 -32.06 -18.44
N ILE A 157 -19.01 -31.15 -17.86
CA ILE A 157 -19.43 -29.76 -17.64
C ILE A 157 -18.98 -28.89 -18.82
N ASN A 158 -19.94 -28.36 -19.57
CA ASN A 158 -19.72 -27.37 -20.60
C ASN A 158 -20.04 -25.98 -20.06
N LYS A 159 -19.09 -25.06 -20.24
CA LYS A 159 -19.28 -23.65 -19.91
C LYS A 159 -19.62 -22.87 -21.16
N GLU A 160 -20.69 -22.12 -21.10
CA GLU A 160 -21.04 -21.13 -22.10
C GLU A 160 -20.85 -19.73 -21.54
N VAL A 161 -20.28 -18.84 -22.34
CA VAL A 161 -20.09 -17.44 -21.98
C VAL A 161 -21.10 -16.62 -22.77
N VAL A 162 -22.03 -16.01 -22.05
CA VAL A 162 -23.02 -15.11 -22.66
C VAL A 162 -22.50 -13.68 -22.52
N VAL A 163 -22.19 -13.06 -23.65
CA VAL A 163 -21.71 -11.66 -23.72
C VAL A 163 -22.83 -10.82 -24.30
N LYS A 164 -23.18 -9.74 -23.63
CA LYS A 164 -24.26 -8.86 -24.10
C LYS A 164 -23.76 -7.87 -25.15
N GLU A 165 -22.67 -7.17 -24.86
CA GLU A 165 -22.08 -6.13 -25.71
C GLU A 165 -20.59 -5.93 -25.39
N GLY A 166 -19.85 -5.47 -26.40
CA GLY A 166 -18.46 -5.01 -26.28
C GLY A 166 -17.40 -6.03 -26.70
N ASP A 167 -16.43 -5.53 -27.43
CA ASP A 167 -15.18 -6.26 -27.68
C ASP A 167 -14.52 -6.52 -26.33
N HIS A 168 -13.94 -7.69 -26.12
CA HIS A 168 -13.27 -8.06 -24.86
C HIS A 168 -14.18 -8.20 -23.62
N ALA A 169 -15.51 -8.22 -23.75
CA ALA A 169 -16.43 -8.39 -22.61
C ALA A 169 -16.22 -9.74 -21.87
N ASP A 170 -15.64 -10.72 -22.54
CA ASP A 170 -15.24 -12.02 -21.98
C ASP A 170 -13.74 -12.12 -21.62
N PHE A 171 -13.03 -10.99 -21.47
CA PHE A 171 -11.60 -10.92 -21.19
C PHE A 171 -11.16 -11.76 -19.97
N TYR A 172 -11.99 -11.85 -18.93
CA TYR A 172 -11.73 -12.64 -17.72
C TYR A 172 -12.33 -14.06 -17.77
N THR A 173 -12.78 -14.52 -18.94
CA THR A 173 -13.30 -15.88 -19.05
C THR A 173 -12.22 -16.93 -18.81
N THR A 174 -12.60 -18.06 -18.23
CA THR A 174 -11.74 -19.25 -18.13
C THR A 174 -12.03 -20.29 -19.22
N SER A 175 -12.84 -19.93 -20.22
CA SER A 175 -13.35 -20.84 -21.25
C SER A 175 -12.53 -20.84 -22.53
N ARG A 176 -11.74 -19.78 -22.77
CA ARG A 176 -10.85 -19.66 -23.93
C ARG A 176 -9.51 -19.03 -23.55
N LEU A 177 -8.53 -19.14 -24.41
CA LEU A 177 -7.31 -18.33 -24.34
C LEU A 177 -7.59 -16.93 -24.85
N ARG A 178 -6.81 -15.98 -24.39
CA ARG A 178 -6.80 -14.63 -24.94
C ARG A 178 -6.26 -14.65 -26.37
N ASN A 179 -6.73 -13.71 -27.18
CA ASN A 179 -6.18 -13.46 -28.50
C ASN A 179 -5.08 -12.39 -28.44
N ASP A 180 -4.37 -12.19 -29.55
CA ASP A 180 -3.21 -11.28 -29.62
C ASP A 180 -3.55 -9.80 -29.38
N SER A 181 -4.85 -9.42 -29.47
CA SER A 181 -5.32 -8.05 -29.22
C SER A 181 -5.74 -7.77 -27.78
N GLU A 182 -5.86 -8.81 -26.97
CA GLU A 182 -6.21 -8.78 -25.56
C GLU A 182 -4.96 -8.83 -24.66
#